data_147b20329d08ba38d6f4b99c06578d4b
#
_entry.id   147b20329d08ba38d6f4b99c06578d4b
#
_cell.length_a   1.000
_cell.length_b   1.000
_cell.length_c   1.000
_cell.angle_alpha   90.00
_cell.angle_beta   90.00
_cell.angle_gamma   90.00
#
_symmetry.space_group_name_H-M   'P 1'
#
loop_
_entity.id
_entity.type
_entity.pdbx_description
1 polymer ?
#
loop_
_entity_poly.entity_id
_entity_poly.type
_entity_poly.pdbx_seq_one_letter_code
_entity_poly.pdbx_strand_id
1 'polypeptide(L)'
;MLRSLALILSLTLAASAVQADTRADIAKKFPGATANDIQPAPVPGLFELRRGGDIAYVTPDGRYALTGDLYDLGSNKNLTEARRRELRREMLAAVPDSQTLVFSPKDP
;
A
#
# COMPACT_ATOMS: atom_id res chain seq x y z
N MET A 1 34.26 -19.91 -0.59
CA MET A 1 33.04 -19.75 -1.42
C MET A 1 31.75 -19.92 -0.63
N LEU A 2 31.61 -20.95 0.19
CA LEU A 2 30.41 -21.17 1.02
C LEU A 2 30.15 -20.05 2.05
N ARG A 3 31.19 -19.44 2.56
CA ARG A 3 31.07 -18.32 3.52
C ARG A 3 30.50 -17.04 2.90
N SER A 4 30.77 -16.80 1.65
CA SER A 4 30.27 -15.61 0.93
C SER A 4 28.79 -15.74 0.60
N LEU A 5 28.28 -16.93 0.31
CA LEU A 5 26.87 -17.16 0.07
C LEU A 5 26.03 -16.98 1.34
N ALA A 6 26.57 -17.40 2.48
CA ALA A 6 25.88 -17.25 3.77
C ALA A 6 25.75 -15.77 4.18
N LEU A 7 26.72 -14.95 3.82
CA LEU A 7 26.69 -13.51 4.11
C LEU A 7 25.64 -12.77 3.27
N ILE A 8 25.47 -13.16 2.01
CA ILE A 8 24.47 -12.56 1.13
C ILE A 8 23.04 -12.89 1.57
N LEU A 9 22.82 -14.09 2.06
CA LEU A 9 21.51 -14.52 2.54
C LEU A 9 21.10 -13.81 3.83
N SER A 10 22.06 -13.52 4.71
CA SER A 10 21.77 -12.80 5.95
C SER A 10 21.45 -11.32 5.70
N LEU A 11 21.99 -10.70 4.66
CA LEU A 11 21.74 -9.31 4.33
C LEU A 11 20.32 -9.10 3.79
N THR A 12 19.79 -10.02 3.01
CA THR A 12 18.42 -9.93 2.49
C THR A 12 17.37 -10.08 3.57
N LEU A 13 17.61 -10.91 4.57
CA LEU A 13 16.69 -11.09 5.68
C LEU A 13 16.63 -9.85 6.58
N ALA A 14 17.75 -9.18 6.80
CA ALA A 14 17.82 -7.96 7.60
C ALA A 14 17.05 -6.80 6.93
N ALA A 15 17.12 -6.66 5.62
CA ALA A 15 16.38 -5.63 4.88
C ALA A 15 14.86 -5.79 5.02
N SER A 16 14.35 -7.02 5.00
CA SER A 16 12.92 -7.29 5.17
C SER A 16 12.42 -6.95 6.57
N ALA A 17 13.22 -7.22 7.59
CA ALA A 17 12.88 -6.90 8.98
C ALA A 17 12.80 -5.38 9.20
N VAL A 18 13.72 -4.60 8.62
CA VAL A 18 13.72 -3.14 8.71
C VAL A 18 12.47 -2.53 8.08
N GLN A 19 12.01 -3.04 6.94
CA GLN A 19 10.77 -2.59 6.31
C GLN A 19 9.54 -2.88 7.16
N ALA A 20 9.47 -4.05 7.78
CA ALA A 20 8.35 -4.42 8.64
C ALA A 20 8.26 -3.51 9.86
N ASP A 21 9.39 -3.19 10.51
CA ASP A 21 9.43 -2.26 11.64
C ASP A 21 9.02 -0.85 11.23
N THR A 22 9.48 -0.38 10.09
CA THR A 22 9.12 0.95 9.57
C THR A 22 7.62 1.06 9.33
N ARG A 23 7.00 0.04 8.75
CA ARG A 23 5.56 -0.01 8.51
C ARG A 23 4.77 0.07 9.82
N ALA A 24 5.17 -0.69 10.81
CA ALA A 24 4.53 -0.68 12.13
C ALA A 24 4.67 0.69 12.81
N ASP A 25 5.83 1.31 12.71
CA ASP A 25 6.08 2.62 13.30
C ASP A 25 5.26 3.72 12.62
N ILE A 26 5.11 3.67 11.31
CA ILE A 26 4.26 4.60 10.57
C ILE A 26 2.80 4.42 11.01
N ALA A 27 2.33 3.18 11.11
CA ALA A 27 0.95 2.88 11.47
C ALA A 27 0.55 3.49 12.81
N LYS A 28 1.47 3.54 13.77
CA LYS A 28 1.21 4.11 15.10
C LYS A 28 0.89 5.59 15.06
N LYS A 29 1.31 6.31 14.03
CA LYS A 29 1.09 7.75 13.90
C LYS A 29 -0.23 8.11 13.23
N PHE A 30 -0.93 7.12 12.66
CA PHE A 30 -2.19 7.33 11.98
C PHE A 30 -3.29 6.54 12.68
N PRO A 31 -4.24 7.21 13.36
CA PRO A 31 -5.32 6.52 14.08
C PRO A 31 -6.14 5.61 13.14
N GLY A 32 -6.34 4.38 13.57
CA GLY A 32 -7.09 3.39 12.81
C GLY A 32 -6.29 2.65 11.74
N ALA A 33 -5.03 3.03 11.50
CA ALA A 33 -4.18 2.34 10.56
C ALA A 33 -3.45 1.16 11.21
N THR A 34 -3.24 0.12 10.42
CA THR A 34 -2.42 -1.03 10.80
C THR A 34 -1.23 -1.15 9.86
N ALA A 35 -0.25 -1.98 10.22
CA ALA A 35 0.91 -2.21 9.35
C ALA A 35 0.52 -2.74 7.97
N ASN A 36 -0.61 -3.46 7.87
CA ASN A 36 -1.11 -3.98 6.60
C ASN A 36 -1.63 -2.88 5.66
N ASP A 37 -1.96 -1.72 6.19
CA ASP A 37 -2.41 -0.58 5.39
C ASP A 37 -1.25 0.19 4.77
N ILE A 38 -0.01 -0.19 5.09
CA ILE A 38 1.18 0.52 4.67
C ILE A 38 2.06 -0.40 3.84
N GLN A 39 2.44 0.07 2.64
CA GLN A 39 3.31 -0.66 1.74
C GLN A 39 4.32 0.29 1.11
N PRO A 40 5.47 -0.22 0.65
CA PRO A 40 6.40 0.62 -0.11
C PRO A 40 5.71 1.19 -1.36
N ALA A 41 5.88 2.48 -1.59
CA ALA A 41 5.39 3.13 -2.79
C ALA A 41 6.31 2.84 -3.99
N PRO A 42 5.83 3.04 -5.23
CA PRO A 42 6.69 2.90 -6.41
C PRO A 42 7.89 3.85 -6.41
N VAL A 43 7.78 4.98 -5.71
CA VAL A 43 8.90 5.92 -5.55
C VAL A 43 9.73 5.48 -4.34
N PRO A 44 11.05 5.27 -4.50
CA PRO A 44 11.91 4.95 -3.37
C PRO A 44 11.85 6.01 -2.28
N GLY A 45 11.81 5.57 -1.03
CA GLY A 45 11.77 6.47 0.13
C GLY A 45 10.38 6.91 0.54
N LEU A 46 9.33 6.52 -0.18
CA LEU A 46 7.95 6.77 0.23
C LEU A 46 7.22 5.48 0.51
N PHE A 47 6.22 5.57 1.39
CA PHE A 47 5.30 4.48 1.68
C PHE A 47 3.89 4.88 1.26
N GLU A 48 3.13 3.91 0.81
CA GLU A 48 1.72 4.05 0.50
C GLU A 48 0.93 3.75 1.77
N LEU A 49 0.06 4.68 2.16
CA LEU A 49 -0.90 4.48 3.24
C LEU A 49 -2.29 4.37 2.65
N ARG A 50 -2.89 3.20 2.83
CA ARG A 50 -4.25 2.94 2.37
C ARG A 50 -5.26 3.41 3.42
N ARG A 51 -6.24 4.21 2.99
CA ARG A 51 -7.35 4.64 3.84
C ARG A 51 -8.65 4.44 3.09
N GLY A 52 -9.34 3.34 3.40
CA GLY A 52 -10.51 2.94 2.63
C GLY A 52 -10.16 2.69 1.18
N GLY A 53 -10.84 3.33 0.26
CA GLY A 53 -10.55 3.24 -1.18
C GLY A 53 -9.55 4.28 -1.69
N ASP A 54 -8.90 5.01 -0.80
CA ASP A 54 -7.95 6.06 -1.18
C ASP A 54 -6.55 5.80 -0.65
N ILE A 55 -5.59 6.59 -1.15
CA ILE A 55 -4.17 6.41 -0.89
C ILE A 55 -3.54 7.76 -0.56
N ALA A 56 -2.69 7.75 0.47
CA ALA A 56 -1.75 8.82 0.74
C ALA A 56 -0.33 8.26 0.68
N TYR A 57 0.64 9.12 0.45
CA TYR A 57 2.06 8.75 0.50
C TYR A 57 2.68 9.36 1.74
N VAL A 58 3.44 8.58 2.48
CA VAL A 58 4.01 9.02 3.75
C VAL A 58 5.51 8.76 3.77
N THR A 59 6.22 9.61 4.49
CA THR A 59 7.65 9.43 4.72
C THR A 59 7.91 8.34 5.75
N PRO A 60 9.11 7.72 5.75
CA PRO A 60 9.42 6.63 6.68
C PRO A 60 9.31 7.01 8.16
N ASP A 61 9.53 8.28 8.50
CA ASP A 61 9.37 8.78 9.87
C ASP A 61 7.91 9.08 10.22
N GLY A 62 6.97 8.97 9.26
CA GLY A 62 5.56 9.26 9.47
C GLY A 62 5.26 10.73 9.71
N ARG A 63 6.22 11.61 9.45
CA ARG A 63 6.08 13.05 9.71
C ARG A 63 5.35 13.78 8.61
N TYR A 64 5.53 13.36 7.35
CA TYR A 64 4.94 14.02 6.20
C TYR A 64 4.04 13.07 5.43
N ALA A 65 2.89 13.57 5.04
CA ALA A 65 1.96 12.86 4.18
C ALA A 65 1.67 13.70 2.93
N LEU A 66 1.62 13.04 1.78
CA LEU A 66 1.34 13.64 0.50
C LEU A 66 0.09 13.00 -0.07
N THR A 67 -0.89 13.80 -0.45
CA THR A 67 -2.08 13.33 -1.15
C THR A 67 -2.08 13.84 -2.59
N GLY A 68 -2.68 13.10 -3.49
CA GLY A 68 -2.71 13.44 -4.89
C GLY A 68 -2.34 12.26 -5.77
N ASP A 69 -2.15 12.51 -7.04
CA ASP A 69 -1.87 11.48 -8.02
C ASP A 69 -0.39 11.42 -8.35
N LEU A 70 0.15 10.22 -8.34
CA LEU A 70 1.53 9.94 -8.71
C LEU A 70 1.55 9.44 -10.15
N TYR A 71 2.27 10.15 -11.00
CA TYR A 71 2.44 9.77 -12.40
C TYR A 71 3.83 9.22 -12.66
N ASP A 72 3.89 8.14 -13.40
CA ASP A 72 5.14 7.69 -14.01
C ASP A 72 5.27 8.41 -15.35
N LEU A 73 6.16 9.38 -15.42
CA LEU A 73 6.33 10.19 -16.63
C LEU A 73 6.98 9.42 -17.77
N GLY A 74 7.73 8.36 -17.46
CA GLY A 74 8.32 7.50 -18.48
C GLY A 74 7.30 6.69 -19.25
N SER A 75 6.27 6.17 -18.56
CA SER A 75 5.19 5.39 -19.17
C SER A 75 3.90 6.20 -19.35
N ASN A 76 3.87 7.42 -18.84
CA ASN A 76 2.70 8.30 -18.84
C ASN A 76 1.47 7.65 -18.17
N LYS A 77 1.70 6.97 -17.06
CA LYS A 77 0.65 6.29 -16.31
C LYS A 77 0.41 6.95 -14.98
N ASN A 78 -0.86 7.04 -14.59
CA ASN A 78 -1.26 7.44 -13.25
C ASN A 78 -1.23 6.21 -12.34
N LEU A 79 -0.18 6.08 -11.56
CA LEU A 79 0.04 4.93 -10.68
C LEU A 79 -0.95 4.93 -9.51
N THR A 80 -1.32 6.09 -9.00
CA THR A 80 -2.28 6.20 -7.90
C THR A 80 -3.67 5.75 -8.33
N GLU A 81 -4.13 6.17 -9.49
CA GLU A 81 -5.44 5.75 -9.99
C GLU A 81 -5.50 4.25 -10.27
N ALA A 82 -4.42 3.67 -10.79
CA ALA A 82 -4.33 2.23 -10.98
C ALA A 82 -4.45 1.49 -9.65
N ARG A 83 -3.79 2.01 -8.61
CA ARG A 83 -3.85 1.44 -7.27
C ARG A 83 -5.23 1.60 -6.62
N ARG A 84 -5.87 2.76 -6.80
CA ARG A 84 -7.24 2.99 -6.32
C ARG A 84 -8.22 2.01 -6.95
N ARG A 85 -8.10 1.73 -8.25
CA ARG A 85 -8.95 0.75 -8.93
C ARG A 85 -8.77 -0.65 -8.35
N GLU A 86 -7.54 -1.02 -8.06
CA GLU A 86 -7.25 -2.30 -7.43
C GLU A 86 -7.87 -2.41 -6.05
N LEU A 87 -7.74 -1.38 -5.22
CA LEU A 87 -8.35 -1.33 -3.89
C LEU A 87 -9.87 -1.41 -3.95
N ARG A 88 -10.49 -0.68 -4.87
CA ARG A 88 -11.94 -0.76 -5.05
C ARG A 88 -12.38 -2.17 -5.45
N ARG A 89 -11.60 -2.82 -6.29
CA ARG A 89 -11.87 -4.21 -6.70
C ARG A 89 -11.78 -5.16 -5.52
N GLU A 90 -10.78 -5.01 -4.68
CA GLU A 90 -10.63 -5.80 -3.46
C GLU A 90 -11.79 -5.57 -2.49
N MET A 91 -12.20 -4.32 -2.31
CA MET A 91 -13.32 -3.96 -1.44
C MET A 91 -14.64 -4.57 -1.94
N LEU A 92 -14.89 -4.54 -3.23
CA LEU A 92 -16.08 -5.15 -3.82
C LEU A 92 -16.07 -6.67 -3.69
N ALA A 93 -14.91 -7.30 -3.85
CA ALA A 93 -14.78 -8.74 -3.68
C ALA A 93 -15.04 -9.18 -2.24
N ALA A 94 -14.80 -8.31 -1.26
CA ALA A 94 -15.05 -8.58 0.15
C ALA A 94 -16.51 -8.37 0.56
N VAL A 95 -17.34 -7.71 -0.27
CA VAL A 95 -18.76 -7.47 0.01
C VAL A 95 -19.55 -8.74 -0.29
N PRO A 96 -20.39 -9.23 0.64
CA PRO A 96 -21.26 -10.38 0.39
C PRO A 96 -22.26 -10.10 -0.74
N ASP A 97 -22.59 -11.14 -1.49
CA ASP A 97 -23.53 -11.05 -2.60
C ASP A 97 -24.89 -10.46 -2.19
N SER A 98 -25.33 -10.77 -0.99
CA SER A 98 -26.58 -10.24 -0.45
C SER A 98 -26.60 -8.72 -0.35
N GLN A 99 -25.45 -8.09 -0.17
CA GLN A 99 -25.34 -6.63 -0.10
C GLN A 99 -25.23 -5.99 -1.47
N THR A 100 -24.71 -6.69 -2.46
CA THR A 100 -24.58 -6.16 -3.81
C THR A 100 -25.90 -6.13 -4.56
N LEU A 101 -26.88 -6.93 -4.15
CA LEU A 101 -28.18 -7.00 -4.79
C LEU A 101 -29.02 -5.73 -4.61
N VAL A 102 -28.69 -4.90 -3.65
CA VAL A 102 -29.45 -3.70 -3.34
C VAL A 102 -29.48 -2.72 -4.50
N PHE A 103 -28.44 -2.71 -5.31
CA PHE A 103 -28.30 -1.77 -6.43
C PHE A 103 -28.67 -2.38 -7.78
N SER A 104 -29.20 -3.58 -7.78
CA SER A 104 -29.64 -4.23 -9.00
C SER A 104 -30.97 -3.64 -9.46
N PRO A 105 -31.04 -2.94 -10.57
CA PRO A 105 -32.31 -2.38 -11.05
C PRO A 105 -33.14 -3.47 -11.64
N LYS A 106 -33.95 -4.06 -10.84
CA LYS A 106 -34.86 -5.10 -11.31
C LYS A 106 -36.01 -4.57 -12.03
N ASP A 107 -36.39 -3.43 -11.67
CA ASP A 107 -37.56 -2.88 -12.21
C ASP A 107 -37.26 -1.62 -12.83
N PRO A 108 -37.70 -1.45 -13.87
CA PRO A 108 -38.26 -0.17 -14.07
C PRO A 108 -39.56 -0.13 -13.35
#